data_70a5439046e4b442fa9b9cc025ed2c51
#
_entry.id   70a5439046e4b442fa9b9cc025ed2c51
#
_cell.length_a   1.000
_cell.length_b   1.000
_cell.length_c   1.000
_cell.angle_alpha   90.00
_cell.angle_beta   90.00
_cell.angle_gamma   90.00
#
_symmetry.space_group_name_H-M   'P 1'
#
loop_
_entity.id
_entity.type
_entity.pdbx_description
1 polymer ?
#
loop_
_entity_poly.entity_id
_entity_poly.type
_entity_poly.pdbx_seq_one_letter_code
_entity_poly.pdbx_strand_id
1 'polypeptide(L)'
;PENAVVGINGKLFSASYVQIMKDAFAKKNIQINNQIDYANEIWEGRPEESATEIYNLGVEYAGKSAAEKISELREKLREKEADAIVVNTLDGIAWLYNIRANDVACTPVAIAYAYVSQEDAILFTNTARVNDSVLRVLSENGITMRPYEDIFGYLENMKKDLRVLCDQKELNYSLYHIVQNNEHLSVVSADNPIKLMKALKNEVETKNTYEAYLQDGIAEAEFYAWLFEALENGETISEYQASEKLHSFREQRNHFKGDSFTAIIAYRDNAAMMHYAPKTEGSAVIERSHFLLNDSGGQYLTGTTDTTRTFAMGELTDEERRDYTLVLKSVIAMSTAVFKEGMTGYGLDILCRGVLWKYGLDYRCGTGHGVGYMLGVHEGPQSLGNKDIKLQEGMVLTIEPGIYTEGSHGIRTENTAVVVKGEKTEYGQFYHF
;
A
#
# COMPACT_ATOMS: atom_id res chain seq x y z
N PRO A 1 4.45 -19.40 -31.63
CA PRO A 1 4.56 -19.53 -33.10
C PRO A 1 4.71 -18.16 -33.74
N GLU A 2 5.32 -18.09 -34.93
CA GLU A 2 5.38 -16.87 -35.75
C GLU A 2 3.98 -16.54 -36.30
N ASN A 3 3.69 -15.24 -36.47
CA ASN A 3 2.40 -14.73 -36.97
C ASN A 3 1.17 -15.12 -36.14
N ALA A 4 1.37 -15.40 -34.83
CA ALA A 4 0.25 -15.68 -33.92
C ALA A 4 -0.48 -14.40 -33.53
N VAL A 5 -1.70 -14.57 -33.00
CA VAL A 5 -2.42 -13.51 -32.28
C VAL A 5 -2.54 -13.91 -30.80
N VAL A 6 -2.10 -13.04 -29.91
CA VAL A 6 -2.25 -13.22 -28.46
C VAL A 6 -3.39 -12.35 -27.96
N GLY A 7 -4.41 -12.98 -27.40
CA GLY A 7 -5.53 -12.27 -26.76
C GLY A 7 -5.17 -11.89 -25.34
N ILE A 8 -5.47 -10.65 -24.94
CA ILE A 8 -5.36 -10.16 -23.57
C ILE A 8 -6.59 -9.34 -23.20
N ASN A 9 -6.95 -9.32 -21.93
CA ASN A 9 -7.87 -8.31 -21.42
C ASN A 9 -7.09 -7.03 -21.12
N GLY A 10 -7.22 -6.01 -21.97
CA GLY A 10 -6.48 -4.75 -21.84
C GLY A 10 -6.79 -3.96 -20.57
N LYS A 11 -7.87 -4.28 -19.84
CA LYS A 11 -8.20 -3.68 -18.54
C LYS A 11 -7.26 -4.16 -17.42
N LEU A 12 -6.58 -5.30 -17.60
CA LEU A 12 -5.75 -5.97 -16.58
C LEU A 12 -4.25 -5.70 -16.72
N PHE A 13 -3.81 -5.07 -17.79
CA PHE A 13 -2.39 -4.81 -18.06
C PHE A 13 -2.15 -3.31 -18.21
N SER A 14 -1.05 -2.82 -17.63
CA SER A 14 -0.65 -1.43 -17.85
C SER A 14 -0.19 -1.18 -19.28
N ALA A 15 -0.32 0.06 -19.75
CA ALA A 15 0.09 0.44 -21.11
C ALA A 15 1.57 0.14 -21.36
N SER A 16 2.44 0.43 -20.40
CA SER A 16 3.89 0.16 -20.49
C SER A 16 4.19 -1.35 -20.59
N TYR A 17 3.47 -2.19 -19.86
CA TYR A 17 3.67 -3.64 -19.93
C TYR A 17 3.25 -4.20 -21.28
N VAL A 18 2.11 -3.73 -21.82
CA VAL A 18 1.68 -4.12 -23.18
C VAL A 18 2.69 -3.64 -24.24
N GLN A 19 3.32 -2.48 -24.05
CA GLN A 19 4.38 -2.03 -24.95
C GLN A 19 5.60 -2.97 -24.92
N ILE A 20 6.04 -3.39 -23.73
CA ILE A 20 7.10 -4.40 -23.58
C ILE A 20 6.73 -5.72 -24.30
N MET A 21 5.48 -6.17 -24.16
CA MET A 21 4.99 -7.35 -24.88
C MET A 21 5.05 -7.15 -26.40
N LYS A 22 4.57 -6.00 -26.92
CA LYS A 22 4.61 -5.68 -28.35
C LYS A 22 6.04 -5.72 -28.90
N ASP A 23 6.99 -5.11 -28.18
CA ASP A 23 8.40 -5.08 -28.61
C ASP A 23 9.02 -6.48 -28.64
N ALA A 24 8.70 -7.32 -27.65
CA ALA A 24 9.14 -8.71 -27.63
C ALA A 24 8.50 -9.56 -28.76
N PHE A 25 7.22 -9.31 -29.06
CA PHE A 25 6.44 -10.05 -30.05
C PHE A 25 6.75 -9.63 -31.47
N ALA A 26 7.18 -8.40 -31.73
CA ALA A 26 7.52 -7.87 -33.05
C ALA A 26 8.56 -8.74 -33.78
N LYS A 27 9.52 -9.32 -33.02
CA LYS A 27 10.55 -10.23 -33.56
C LYS A 27 10.00 -11.49 -34.25
N LYS A 28 8.75 -11.88 -33.93
CA LYS A 28 8.05 -13.05 -34.47
C LYS A 28 6.76 -12.69 -35.18
N ASN A 29 6.56 -11.40 -35.48
CA ASN A 29 5.34 -10.87 -36.07
C ASN A 29 4.05 -11.32 -35.36
N ILE A 30 4.09 -11.37 -34.02
CA ILE A 30 2.94 -11.72 -33.15
C ILE A 30 2.15 -10.45 -32.90
N GLN A 31 0.83 -10.50 -33.06
CA GLN A 31 -0.10 -9.41 -32.83
C GLN A 31 -0.77 -9.56 -31.45
N ILE A 32 -1.16 -8.45 -30.85
CA ILE A 32 -1.96 -8.43 -29.61
C ILE A 32 -3.39 -8.01 -29.95
N ASN A 33 -4.36 -8.84 -29.54
CA ASN A 33 -5.77 -8.48 -29.48
C ASN A 33 -6.14 -8.20 -28.03
N ASN A 34 -6.52 -6.94 -27.72
CA ASN A 34 -6.79 -6.46 -26.37
C ASN A 34 -8.27 -6.45 -25.98
N GLN A 35 -9.14 -7.01 -26.81
CA GLN A 35 -10.60 -6.99 -26.62
C GLN A 35 -11.17 -8.31 -26.09
N ILE A 36 -10.31 -9.24 -25.70
CA ILE A 36 -10.74 -10.58 -25.31
C ILE A 36 -10.64 -10.74 -23.80
N ASP A 37 -11.75 -11.06 -23.17
CA ASP A 37 -11.81 -11.47 -21.76
C ASP A 37 -12.08 -12.98 -21.66
N TYR A 38 -11.07 -13.79 -21.91
CA TYR A 38 -11.17 -15.24 -21.80
C TYR A 38 -11.54 -15.72 -20.38
N ALA A 39 -11.12 -15.00 -19.33
CA ALA A 39 -11.45 -15.37 -17.97
C ALA A 39 -12.98 -15.35 -17.77
N ASN A 40 -13.67 -14.38 -18.34
CA ASN A 40 -15.12 -14.29 -18.26
C ASN A 40 -15.83 -15.38 -19.07
N GLU A 41 -15.21 -15.88 -20.14
CA GLU A 41 -15.77 -16.92 -20.99
C GLU A 41 -15.60 -18.34 -20.41
N ILE A 42 -14.47 -18.60 -19.71
CA ILE A 42 -14.11 -19.95 -19.26
C ILE A 42 -14.26 -20.20 -17.77
N TRP A 43 -14.40 -19.14 -16.96
CA TRP A 43 -14.51 -19.28 -15.50
C TRP A 43 -15.95 -19.55 -15.09
N GLU A 44 -16.31 -20.84 -15.05
CA GLU A 44 -17.59 -21.26 -14.52
C GLU A 44 -17.68 -20.97 -13.02
N GLY A 45 -18.78 -20.34 -12.59
CA GLY A 45 -18.98 -19.98 -11.19
C GLY A 45 -18.09 -18.79 -10.71
N ARG A 46 -17.67 -17.91 -11.62
CA ARG A 46 -16.97 -16.68 -11.24
C ARG A 46 -17.78 -15.92 -10.17
N PRO A 47 -17.15 -15.52 -9.04
CA PRO A 47 -17.84 -14.72 -8.03
C PRO A 47 -18.36 -13.41 -8.63
N GLU A 48 -19.50 -12.96 -8.12
CA GLU A 48 -20.00 -11.61 -8.44
C GLU A 48 -19.01 -10.55 -7.97
N GLU A 49 -19.02 -9.40 -8.63
CA GLU A 49 -18.22 -8.26 -8.21
C GLU A 49 -18.59 -7.82 -6.79
N SER A 50 -17.63 -7.33 -6.03
CA SER A 50 -17.87 -6.83 -4.68
C SER A 50 -18.96 -5.77 -4.67
N ALA A 51 -19.92 -5.93 -3.75
CA ALA A 51 -21.03 -5.02 -3.53
C ALA A 51 -20.96 -4.31 -2.17
N THR A 52 -19.78 -4.19 -1.58
CA THR A 52 -19.63 -3.50 -0.29
C THR A 52 -20.01 -2.03 -0.43
N GLU A 53 -20.63 -1.48 0.60
CA GLU A 53 -21.05 -0.08 0.62
C GLU A 53 -19.83 0.85 0.55
N ILE A 54 -19.91 1.87 -0.29
CA ILE A 54 -18.94 2.96 -0.32
C ILE A 54 -19.30 3.97 0.76
N TYR A 55 -18.34 4.34 1.58
CA TYR A 55 -18.51 5.36 2.62
C TYR A 55 -17.48 6.49 2.48
N ASN A 56 -17.83 7.64 3.01
CA ASN A 56 -16.96 8.82 3.01
C ASN A 56 -16.02 8.79 4.22
N LEU A 57 -14.74 9.04 4.00
CA LEU A 57 -13.79 9.34 5.06
C LEU A 57 -13.87 10.84 5.34
N GLY A 58 -14.44 11.20 6.49
CA GLY A 58 -14.66 12.60 6.87
C GLY A 58 -13.37 13.43 6.92
N VAL A 59 -13.53 14.75 6.79
CA VAL A 59 -12.39 15.70 6.82
C VAL A 59 -11.65 15.67 8.16
N GLU A 60 -12.34 15.33 9.25
CA GLU A 60 -11.75 15.10 10.57
C GLU A 60 -10.69 13.99 10.59
N TYR A 61 -10.76 13.05 9.64
CA TYR A 61 -9.75 12.01 9.41
C TYR A 61 -8.81 12.37 8.25
N ALA A 62 -9.36 12.81 7.12
CA ALA A 62 -8.60 13.05 5.90
C ALA A 62 -7.81 14.38 5.90
N GLY A 63 -8.14 15.32 6.79
CA GLY A 63 -7.49 16.62 6.92
C GLY A 63 -7.79 17.62 5.79
N LYS A 64 -8.19 17.12 4.62
CA LYS A 64 -8.57 17.92 3.44
C LYS A 64 -9.82 17.36 2.81
N SER A 65 -10.69 18.24 2.32
CA SER A 65 -11.85 17.85 1.51
C SER A 65 -11.41 17.31 0.13
N ALA A 66 -12.29 16.56 -0.52
CA ALA A 66 -12.03 16.12 -1.89
C ALA A 66 -11.91 17.31 -2.86
N ALA A 67 -12.68 18.40 -2.65
CA ALA A 67 -12.59 19.61 -3.46
C ALA A 67 -11.20 20.27 -3.38
N GLU A 68 -10.59 20.34 -2.19
CA GLU A 68 -9.23 20.86 -2.01
C GLU A 68 -8.21 19.99 -2.73
N LYS A 69 -8.29 18.65 -2.57
CA LYS A 69 -7.40 17.70 -3.25
C LYS A 69 -7.54 17.76 -4.78
N ILE A 70 -8.75 17.89 -5.30
CA ILE A 70 -9.02 18.09 -6.73
C ILE A 70 -8.41 19.41 -7.21
N SER A 71 -8.53 20.48 -6.44
CA SER A 71 -7.93 21.79 -6.79
C SER A 71 -6.42 21.70 -6.89
N GLU A 72 -5.78 21.07 -5.91
CA GLU A 72 -4.32 20.82 -5.93
C GLU A 72 -3.91 19.94 -7.13
N LEU A 73 -4.69 18.89 -7.44
CA LEU A 73 -4.45 18.05 -8.62
C LEU A 73 -4.52 18.86 -9.92
N ARG A 74 -5.51 19.74 -10.05
CA ARG A 74 -5.66 20.63 -11.21
C ARG A 74 -4.44 21.55 -11.40
N GLU A 75 -3.84 22.01 -10.30
CA GLU A 75 -2.58 22.78 -10.36
C GLU A 75 -1.43 21.90 -10.89
N LYS A 76 -1.31 20.68 -10.37
CA LYS A 76 -0.29 19.73 -10.85
C LYS A 76 -0.46 19.35 -12.32
N LEU A 77 -1.69 19.28 -12.80
CA LEU A 77 -1.96 19.06 -14.23
C LEU A 77 -1.48 20.26 -15.07
N ARG A 78 -1.75 21.49 -14.63
CA ARG A 78 -1.24 22.70 -15.32
C ARG A 78 0.29 22.75 -15.37
N GLU A 79 0.95 22.41 -14.26
CA GLU A 79 2.42 22.32 -14.20
C GLU A 79 3.01 21.32 -15.22
N LYS A 80 2.24 20.26 -15.54
CA LYS A 80 2.59 19.22 -16.52
C LYS A 80 2.02 19.48 -17.91
N GLU A 81 1.46 20.66 -18.16
CA GLU A 81 0.81 21.03 -19.41
C GLU A 81 -0.31 20.04 -19.83
N ALA A 82 -1.00 19.43 -18.89
CA ALA A 82 -2.13 18.54 -19.09
C ALA A 82 -3.44 19.23 -18.74
N ASP A 83 -4.50 18.92 -19.47
CA ASP A 83 -5.84 19.47 -19.28
C ASP A 83 -6.70 18.53 -18.44
N ALA A 84 -6.39 17.22 -18.47
CA ALA A 84 -7.12 16.19 -17.73
C ALA A 84 -6.20 15.01 -17.36
N ILE A 85 -6.72 14.15 -16.46
CA ILE A 85 -6.10 12.87 -16.09
C ILE A 85 -7.18 11.79 -16.00
N VAL A 86 -6.82 10.56 -16.40
CA VAL A 86 -7.60 9.34 -16.14
C VAL A 86 -6.88 8.53 -15.08
N VAL A 87 -7.59 8.15 -14.02
CA VAL A 87 -7.05 7.43 -12.87
C VAL A 87 -7.75 6.07 -12.75
N ASN A 88 -6.98 5.00 -12.66
CA ASN A 88 -7.46 3.64 -12.41
C ASN A 88 -6.80 2.99 -11.19
N THR A 89 -5.94 3.70 -10.47
CA THR A 89 -5.37 3.23 -9.21
C THR A 89 -6.41 3.42 -8.11
N LEU A 90 -6.86 2.30 -7.50
CA LEU A 90 -7.97 2.31 -6.55
C LEU A 90 -7.65 3.15 -5.29
N ASP A 91 -6.43 3.06 -4.82
CA ASP A 91 -5.91 3.84 -3.69
C ASP A 91 -5.81 5.35 -4.01
N GLY A 92 -5.41 5.68 -5.23
CA GLY A 92 -5.38 7.06 -5.72
C GLY A 92 -6.78 7.69 -5.77
N ILE A 93 -7.77 6.95 -6.27
CA ILE A 93 -9.18 7.36 -6.31
C ILE A 93 -9.75 7.51 -4.90
N ALA A 94 -9.51 6.51 -4.05
CA ALA A 94 -9.99 6.49 -2.67
C ALA A 94 -9.43 7.68 -1.87
N TRP A 95 -8.14 8.02 -2.05
CA TRP A 95 -7.54 9.19 -1.43
C TRP A 95 -8.07 10.50 -1.98
N LEU A 96 -8.15 10.62 -3.32
CA LEU A 96 -8.56 11.86 -3.99
C LEU A 96 -9.99 12.27 -3.63
N TYR A 97 -10.91 11.32 -3.61
CA TYR A 97 -12.33 11.55 -3.38
C TYR A 97 -12.78 11.30 -1.93
N ASN A 98 -11.86 10.98 -1.03
CA ASN A 98 -12.15 10.64 0.37
C ASN A 98 -13.19 9.53 0.51
N ILE A 99 -13.15 8.53 -0.34
CA ILE A 99 -14.05 7.37 -0.30
C ILE A 99 -13.31 6.10 0.11
N ARG A 100 -14.01 5.20 0.79
CA ARG A 100 -13.51 3.88 1.17
C ARG A 100 -14.59 2.84 0.93
N ALA A 101 -14.17 1.59 0.72
CA ALA A 101 -15.02 0.40 0.65
C ALA A 101 -14.15 -0.83 0.94
N ASN A 102 -14.71 -2.02 1.01
CA ASN A 102 -13.96 -3.25 1.30
C ASN A 102 -13.95 -4.20 0.10
N ASP A 103 -13.65 -3.68 -1.10
CA ASP A 103 -13.64 -4.49 -2.33
C ASP A 103 -12.36 -5.32 -2.49
N VAL A 104 -11.30 -4.89 -1.83
CA VAL A 104 -10.00 -5.59 -1.82
C VAL A 104 -9.70 -5.98 -0.37
N ALA A 105 -9.35 -7.24 -0.16
CA ALA A 105 -9.00 -7.73 1.17
C ALA A 105 -7.88 -6.87 1.78
N CYS A 106 -8.02 -6.53 3.05
CA CYS A 106 -7.08 -5.73 3.83
C CYS A 106 -6.80 -4.31 3.32
N THR A 107 -7.42 -3.91 2.20
CA THR A 107 -7.20 -2.58 1.60
C THR A 107 -8.53 -1.89 1.37
N PRO A 108 -8.86 -0.81 2.11
CA PRO A 108 -10.19 -0.21 2.10
C PRO A 108 -10.41 0.70 0.88
N VAL A 109 -10.53 0.10 -0.30
CA VAL A 109 -10.74 0.76 -1.58
C VAL A 109 -12.00 0.30 -2.27
N ALA A 110 -12.57 1.14 -3.12
CA ALA A 110 -13.67 0.82 -4.03
C ALA A 110 -13.15 0.51 -5.43
N ILE A 111 -13.72 -0.49 -6.09
CA ILE A 111 -13.50 -0.68 -7.54
C ILE A 111 -14.13 0.49 -8.27
N ALA A 112 -13.28 1.31 -8.91
CA ALA A 112 -13.68 2.54 -9.55
C ALA A 112 -12.67 3.01 -10.60
N TYR A 113 -13.10 3.93 -11.45
CA TYR A 113 -12.25 4.81 -12.24
C TYR A 113 -12.54 6.26 -11.87
N ALA A 114 -11.59 7.14 -12.15
CA ALA A 114 -11.82 8.58 -12.05
C ALA A 114 -11.33 9.31 -13.30
N TYR A 115 -12.02 10.37 -13.63
CA TYR A 115 -11.62 11.36 -14.61
C TYR A 115 -11.64 12.73 -13.95
N VAL A 116 -10.56 13.48 -14.08
CA VAL A 116 -10.49 14.87 -13.58
C VAL A 116 -9.95 15.76 -14.70
N SER A 117 -10.69 16.82 -15.00
CA SER A 117 -10.24 17.91 -15.87
C SER A 117 -10.25 19.24 -15.10
N GLN A 118 -9.91 20.33 -15.77
CA GLN A 118 -10.01 21.66 -15.16
C GLN A 118 -11.45 22.03 -14.75
N GLU A 119 -12.45 21.42 -15.38
CA GLU A 119 -13.88 21.71 -15.16
C GLU A 119 -14.59 20.58 -14.43
N ASP A 120 -14.32 19.33 -14.80
CA ASP A 120 -15.03 18.15 -14.32
C ASP A 120 -14.21 17.34 -13.30
N ALA A 121 -14.92 16.67 -12.39
CA ALA A 121 -14.42 15.56 -11.59
C ALA A 121 -15.48 14.46 -11.57
N ILE A 122 -15.16 13.27 -12.06
CA ILE A 122 -16.13 12.20 -12.27
C ILE A 122 -15.61 10.92 -11.59
N LEU A 123 -16.48 10.29 -10.80
CA LEU A 123 -16.28 8.97 -10.23
C LEU A 123 -17.10 7.96 -11.04
N PHE A 124 -16.46 6.94 -11.59
CA PHE A 124 -17.11 5.82 -12.27
C PHE A 124 -17.04 4.59 -11.37
N THR A 125 -18.18 4.14 -10.87
CA THR A 125 -18.29 2.99 -9.97
C THR A 125 -19.67 2.36 -10.07
N ASN A 126 -19.90 1.26 -9.37
CA ASN A 126 -21.24 0.71 -9.22
C ASN A 126 -22.08 1.65 -8.34
N THR A 127 -22.99 2.38 -8.98
CA THR A 127 -23.78 3.46 -8.35
C THR A 127 -24.75 2.96 -7.28
N ALA A 128 -25.16 1.70 -7.34
CA ALA A 128 -26.07 1.10 -6.34
C ALA A 128 -25.44 0.95 -4.95
N ARG A 129 -24.12 1.10 -4.83
CA ARG A 129 -23.35 0.98 -3.57
C ARG A 129 -23.18 2.28 -2.81
N VAL A 130 -23.65 3.38 -3.37
CA VAL A 130 -23.48 4.73 -2.83
C VAL A 130 -24.81 5.21 -2.25
N ASN A 131 -24.85 5.39 -0.94
CA ASN A 131 -26.04 5.91 -0.29
C ASN A 131 -26.19 7.45 -0.48
N ASP A 132 -27.37 7.98 -0.15
CA ASP A 132 -27.68 9.41 -0.34
C ASP A 132 -26.75 10.35 0.42
N SER A 133 -26.21 9.93 1.57
CA SER A 133 -25.30 10.76 2.35
C SER A 133 -23.94 10.92 1.66
N VAL A 134 -23.39 9.85 1.12
CA VAL A 134 -22.14 9.86 0.33
C VAL A 134 -22.35 10.61 -0.98
N LEU A 135 -23.47 10.36 -1.67
CA LEU A 135 -23.81 11.06 -2.91
C LEU A 135 -23.86 12.59 -2.70
N ARG A 136 -24.43 13.04 -1.58
CA ARG A 136 -24.46 14.46 -1.22
C ARG A 136 -23.05 15.02 -1.02
N VAL A 137 -22.22 14.34 -0.25
CA VAL A 137 -20.83 14.77 0.00
C VAL A 137 -20.03 14.84 -1.31
N LEU A 138 -20.16 13.85 -2.20
CA LEU A 138 -19.52 13.89 -3.52
C LEU A 138 -20.00 15.13 -4.32
N SER A 139 -21.30 15.37 -4.38
CA SER A 139 -21.88 16.51 -5.09
C SER A 139 -21.42 17.87 -4.52
N GLU A 140 -21.38 18.00 -3.18
CA GLU A 140 -20.88 19.21 -2.50
C GLU A 140 -19.39 19.49 -2.79
N ASN A 141 -18.61 18.44 -3.09
CA ASN A 141 -17.22 18.54 -3.52
C ASN A 141 -17.05 18.64 -5.06
N GLY A 142 -18.14 18.84 -5.81
CA GLY A 142 -18.11 19.00 -7.26
C GLY A 142 -17.82 17.71 -8.03
N ILE A 143 -18.05 16.54 -7.43
CA ILE A 143 -17.83 15.24 -8.03
C ILE A 143 -19.16 14.70 -8.55
N THR A 144 -19.22 14.38 -9.84
CA THR A 144 -20.33 13.65 -10.44
C THR A 144 -20.05 12.16 -10.45
N MET A 145 -21.09 11.34 -10.33
CA MET A 145 -20.97 9.89 -10.35
C MET A 145 -21.61 9.30 -11.60
N ARG A 146 -20.97 8.25 -12.18
CA ARG A 146 -21.46 7.50 -13.34
C ARG A 146 -21.25 6.00 -13.14
N PRO A 147 -21.99 5.14 -13.87
CA PRO A 147 -21.74 3.71 -13.88
C PRO A 147 -20.29 3.37 -14.26
N TYR A 148 -19.76 2.29 -13.68
CA TYR A 148 -18.34 1.90 -13.80
C TYR A 148 -17.84 1.78 -15.24
N GLU A 149 -18.60 1.10 -16.11
CA GLU A 149 -18.20 0.88 -17.50
C GLU A 149 -18.36 2.12 -18.40
N ASP A 150 -19.07 3.15 -17.95
CA ASP A 150 -19.32 4.36 -18.75
C ASP A 150 -18.04 5.13 -19.09
N ILE A 151 -16.93 4.91 -18.37
CA ILE A 151 -15.66 5.61 -18.61
C ILE A 151 -15.14 5.37 -20.04
N PHE A 152 -15.31 4.16 -20.56
CA PHE A 152 -14.84 3.82 -21.92
C PHE A 152 -15.59 4.64 -22.95
N GLY A 153 -16.90 4.57 -22.93
CA GLY A 153 -17.75 5.36 -23.83
C GLY A 153 -17.62 6.87 -23.60
N TYR A 154 -17.38 7.33 -22.36
CA TYR A 154 -17.12 8.72 -22.07
C TYR A 154 -15.88 9.25 -22.79
N LEU A 155 -14.77 8.51 -22.74
CA LEU A 155 -13.54 8.89 -23.40
C LEU A 155 -13.61 8.72 -24.92
N GLU A 156 -14.25 7.64 -25.43
CA GLU A 156 -14.45 7.41 -26.88
C GLU A 156 -15.25 8.52 -27.54
N ASN A 157 -16.27 9.05 -26.85
CA ASN A 157 -17.16 10.09 -27.37
C ASN A 157 -16.71 11.51 -27.03
N MET A 158 -15.53 11.70 -26.44
CA MET A 158 -14.99 13.03 -26.15
C MET A 158 -14.78 13.82 -27.43
N LYS A 159 -15.32 15.06 -27.46
CA LYS A 159 -15.24 15.97 -28.62
C LYS A 159 -14.46 17.25 -28.32
N LYS A 160 -14.01 17.41 -27.08
CA LYS A 160 -13.19 18.55 -26.66
C LYS A 160 -11.73 18.18 -26.84
N ASP A 161 -10.96 19.06 -27.47
CA ASP A 161 -9.52 18.86 -27.63
C ASP A 161 -8.83 19.00 -26.26
N LEU A 162 -8.25 17.90 -25.77
CA LEU A 162 -7.64 17.82 -24.44
C LEU A 162 -6.31 17.06 -24.48
N ARG A 163 -5.36 17.56 -23.69
CA ARG A 163 -4.12 16.87 -23.37
C ARG A 163 -4.36 16.06 -22.08
N VAL A 164 -4.35 14.75 -22.19
CA VAL A 164 -4.66 13.82 -21.11
C VAL A 164 -3.39 13.23 -20.52
N LEU A 165 -3.13 13.47 -19.23
CA LEU A 165 -2.03 12.85 -18.52
C LEU A 165 -2.29 11.35 -18.37
N CYS A 166 -1.34 10.54 -18.85
CA CYS A 166 -1.36 9.10 -18.79
C CYS A 166 -0.04 8.60 -18.15
N ASP A 167 -0.12 8.10 -16.93
CA ASP A 167 0.98 7.33 -16.35
C ASP A 167 0.92 5.91 -16.94
N GLN A 168 1.74 5.64 -17.93
CA GLN A 168 1.72 4.38 -18.67
C GLN A 168 2.10 3.17 -17.81
N LYS A 169 2.73 3.37 -16.65
CA LYS A 169 3.07 2.29 -15.71
C LYS A 169 1.84 1.84 -14.91
N GLU A 170 0.84 2.71 -14.76
CA GLU A 170 -0.37 2.46 -13.99
C GLU A 170 -1.61 2.33 -14.86
N LEU A 171 -1.79 3.27 -15.82
CA LEU A 171 -3.00 3.30 -16.64
C LEU A 171 -3.14 2.01 -17.44
N ASN A 172 -4.30 1.36 -17.32
CA ASN A 172 -4.57 0.16 -18.07
C ASN A 172 -4.60 0.43 -19.58
N TYR A 173 -4.22 -0.59 -20.34
CA TYR A 173 -4.03 -0.47 -21.79
C TYR A 173 -5.32 -0.11 -22.53
N SER A 174 -6.48 -0.58 -22.07
CA SER A 174 -7.76 -0.27 -22.73
C SER A 174 -8.05 1.24 -22.70
N LEU A 175 -7.92 1.88 -21.54
CA LEU A 175 -8.11 3.33 -21.39
C LEU A 175 -7.02 4.12 -22.15
N TYR A 176 -5.76 3.70 -22.01
CA TYR A 176 -4.65 4.32 -22.74
C TYR A 176 -4.87 4.27 -24.25
N HIS A 177 -5.32 3.13 -24.78
CA HIS A 177 -5.59 2.92 -26.21
C HIS A 177 -6.71 3.83 -26.73
N ILE A 178 -7.76 4.03 -25.95
CA ILE A 178 -8.83 4.98 -26.27
C ILE A 178 -8.28 6.40 -26.35
N VAL A 179 -7.55 6.86 -25.33
CA VAL A 179 -6.96 8.21 -25.33
C VAL A 179 -6.02 8.40 -26.53
N GLN A 180 -5.23 7.39 -26.87
CA GLN A 180 -4.27 7.44 -27.98
C GLN A 180 -4.95 7.52 -29.36
N ASN A 181 -6.13 6.93 -29.53
CA ASN A 181 -6.81 6.81 -30.83
C ASN A 181 -8.00 7.78 -31.02
N ASN A 182 -8.40 8.51 -29.99
CA ASN A 182 -9.42 9.55 -30.15
C ASN A 182 -8.77 10.80 -30.75
N GLU A 183 -9.32 11.32 -31.86
CA GLU A 183 -8.81 12.47 -32.62
C GLU A 183 -8.76 13.79 -31.82
N HIS A 184 -9.56 13.90 -30.74
CA HIS A 184 -9.64 15.05 -29.86
C HIS A 184 -8.75 14.93 -28.61
N LEU A 185 -8.11 13.78 -28.39
CA LEU A 185 -7.29 13.54 -27.21
C LEU A 185 -5.82 13.40 -27.60
N SER A 186 -4.96 13.96 -26.80
CA SER A 186 -3.51 13.77 -26.95
C SER A 186 -2.89 13.33 -25.62
N VAL A 187 -1.98 12.36 -25.69
CA VAL A 187 -1.32 11.77 -24.51
C VAL A 187 -0.22 12.69 -24.00
N VAL A 188 -0.29 13.07 -22.72
CA VAL A 188 0.85 13.60 -21.96
C VAL A 188 1.42 12.47 -21.11
N SER A 189 2.60 11.98 -21.47
CA SER A 189 3.27 10.89 -20.75
C SER A 189 3.99 11.43 -19.53
N ALA A 190 3.45 11.21 -18.33
CA ALA A 190 4.05 11.64 -17.07
C ALA A 190 3.58 10.75 -15.91
N ASP A 191 4.36 10.72 -14.83
CA ASP A 191 3.94 10.04 -13.60
C ASP A 191 2.69 10.71 -13.01
N ASN A 192 1.78 9.89 -12.48
CA ASN A 192 0.56 10.33 -11.82
C ASN A 192 0.89 11.15 -10.56
N PRO A 193 0.52 12.45 -10.50
CA PRO A 193 0.86 13.30 -9.37
C PRO A 193 0.20 12.88 -8.05
N ILE A 194 -0.92 12.17 -8.10
CA ILE A 194 -1.64 11.68 -6.91
C ILE A 194 -0.73 10.81 -6.04
N LYS A 195 0.20 10.05 -6.64
CA LYS A 195 1.17 9.22 -5.90
C LYS A 195 1.95 10.01 -4.84
N LEU A 196 2.51 11.12 -5.26
CA LEU A 196 3.28 11.96 -4.34
C LEU A 196 2.37 12.74 -3.40
N MET A 197 1.22 13.22 -3.89
CA MET A 197 0.27 13.99 -3.09
C MET A 197 -0.22 13.19 -1.87
N LYS A 198 -0.57 11.90 -2.05
CA LYS A 198 -1.02 11.02 -0.95
C LYS A 198 0.12 10.49 -0.07
N ALA A 199 1.34 10.46 -0.58
CA ALA A 199 2.52 10.05 0.18
C ALA A 199 2.92 11.08 1.25
N LEU A 200 2.64 12.37 0.99
CA LEU A 200 2.90 13.49 1.90
C LEU A 200 1.69 13.67 2.83
N LYS A 201 1.74 13.01 3.98
CA LYS A 201 0.65 13.09 4.98
C LYS A 201 0.56 14.52 5.53
N ASN A 202 -0.66 15.05 5.56
CA ASN A 202 -0.92 16.34 6.21
C ASN A 202 -0.90 16.20 7.74
N GLU A 203 -0.99 17.32 8.46
CA GLU A 203 -0.90 17.36 9.93
C GLU A 203 -2.01 16.51 10.60
N VAL A 204 -3.23 16.48 10.03
CA VAL A 204 -4.34 15.69 10.56
C VAL A 204 -4.08 14.20 10.33
N GLU A 205 -3.69 13.80 9.12
CA GLU A 205 -3.34 12.42 8.81
C GLU A 205 -2.16 11.94 9.67
N THR A 206 -1.13 12.77 9.85
CA THR A 206 0.02 12.45 10.72
C THR A 206 -0.41 12.26 12.17
N LYS A 207 -1.17 13.21 12.74
CA LYS A 207 -1.68 13.09 14.10
C LYS A 207 -2.56 11.86 14.29
N ASN A 208 -3.45 11.60 13.36
CA ASN A 208 -4.33 10.45 13.40
C ASN A 208 -3.56 9.12 13.26
N THR A 209 -2.48 9.09 12.50
CA THR A 209 -1.61 7.90 12.42
C THR A 209 -1.04 7.53 13.78
N TYR A 210 -0.60 8.50 14.60
CA TYR A 210 -0.18 8.22 15.98
C TYR A 210 -1.32 7.62 16.81
N GLU A 211 -2.55 8.09 16.65
CA GLU A 211 -3.72 7.51 17.34
C GLU A 211 -3.98 6.07 16.89
N ALA A 212 -3.87 5.78 15.57
CA ALA A 212 -4.00 4.41 15.07
C ALA A 212 -2.96 3.48 15.70
N TYR A 213 -1.69 3.89 15.75
CA TYR A 213 -0.62 3.11 16.38
C TYR A 213 -0.79 2.98 17.92
N LEU A 214 -1.37 3.96 18.59
CA LEU A 214 -1.72 3.84 19.99
C LEU A 214 -2.79 2.75 20.22
N GLN A 215 -3.86 2.77 19.42
CA GLN A 215 -4.92 1.76 19.52
C GLN A 215 -4.40 0.36 19.19
N ASP A 216 -3.60 0.23 18.13
CA ASP A 216 -2.98 -1.02 17.73
C ASP A 216 -2.00 -1.55 18.80
N GLY A 217 -1.15 -0.68 19.35
CA GLY A 217 -0.21 -1.02 20.41
C GLY A 217 -0.90 -1.49 21.71
N ILE A 218 -2.10 -0.99 22.01
CA ILE A 218 -2.91 -1.50 23.12
C ILE A 218 -3.37 -2.94 22.82
N ALA A 219 -3.88 -3.21 21.61
CA ALA A 219 -4.29 -4.56 21.21
C ALA A 219 -3.12 -5.55 21.26
N GLU A 220 -1.95 -5.14 20.76
CA GLU A 220 -0.71 -5.91 20.82
C GLU A 220 -0.31 -6.22 22.29
N ALA A 221 -0.34 -5.22 23.18
CA ALA A 221 0.02 -5.42 24.58
C ALA A 221 -0.94 -6.39 25.28
N GLU A 222 -2.24 -6.28 25.03
CA GLU A 222 -3.25 -7.22 25.55
C GLU A 222 -3.04 -8.63 24.99
N PHE A 223 -2.73 -8.75 23.71
CA PHE A 223 -2.42 -10.03 23.08
C PHE A 223 -1.21 -10.72 23.71
N TYR A 224 -0.11 -9.99 23.91
CA TYR A 224 1.08 -10.59 24.53
C TYR A 224 0.83 -10.98 25.99
N ALA A 225 0.12 -10.15 26.75
CA ALA A 225 -0.24 -10.48 28.13
C ALA A 225 -1.07 -11.79 28.17
N TRP A 226 -2.08 -11.91 27.30
CA TRP A 226 -2.87 -13.13 27.18
C TRP A 226 -2.04 -14.34 26.75
N LEU A 227 -1.18 -14.20 25.74
CA LEU A 227 -0.39 -15.31 25.20
C LEU A 227 0.55 -15.89 26.27
N PHE A 228 1.28 -15.03 26.97
CA PHE A 228 2.20 -15.48 28.03
C PHE A 228 1.44 -16.14 29.18
N GLU A 229 0.32 -15.58 29.64
CA GLU A 229 -0.51 -16.16 30.68
C GLU A 229 -1.07 -17.53 30.28
N ALA A 230 -1.60 -17.68 29.06
CA ALA A 230 -2.13 -18.93 28.54
C ALA A 230 -1.05 -20.02 28.48
N LEU A 231 0.15 -19.70 27.99
CA LEU A 231 1.27 -20.64 27.95
C LEU A 231 1.81 -21.01 29.35
N GLU A 232 1.78 -20.07 30.31
CA GLU A 232 2.13 -20.36 31.71
C GLU A 232 1.13 -21.30 32.37
N ASN A 233 -0.15 -21.19 32.01
CA ASN A 233 -1.23 -22.08 32.46
C ASN A 233 -1.22 -23.43 31.76
N GLY A 234 -0.31 -23.67 30.80
CA GLY A 234 -0.14 -24.93 30.08
C GLY A 234 -1.15 -25.10 28.94
N GLU A 235 -1.74 -24.03 28.43
CA GLU A 235 -2.61 -24.07 27.27
C GLU A 235 -1.80 -24.36 26.00
N THR A 236 -2.40 -25.08 25.08
CA THR A 236 -1.82 -25.35 23.76
C THR A 236 -2.37 -24.34 22.76
N ILE A 237 -1.50 -23.46 22.27
CA ILE A 237 -1.83 -22.38 21.35
C ILE A 237 -1.06 -22.59 20.04
N SER A 238 -1.76 -22.65 18.90
CA SER A 238 -1.12 -22.65 17.59
C SER A 238 -0.93 -21.22 17.05
N GLU A 239 -0.03 -21.06 16.08
CA GLU A 239 0.18 -19.78 15.38
C GLU A 239 -1.14 -19.21 14.82
N TYR A 240 -2.01 -20.08 14.26
CA TYR A 240 -3.32 -19.68 13.75
C TYR A 240 -4.23 -19.17 14.87
N GLN A 241 -4.33 -19.89 15.99
CA GLN A 241 -5.14 -19.45 17.12
C GLN A 241 -4.64 -18.13 17.73
N ALA A 242 -3.32 -17.94 17.73
CA ALA A 242 -2.71 -16.69 18.17
C ALA A 242 -3.08 -15.53 17.23
N SER A 243 -3.08 -15.74 15.90
CA SER A 243 -3.49 -14.70 14.94
C SER A 243 -4.96 -14.30 15.08
N GLU A 244 -5.87 -15.27 15.24
CA GLU A 244 -7.29 -15.01 15.48
C GLU A 244 -7.51 -14.25 16.80
N LYS A 245 -6.72 -14.58 17.82
CA LYS A 245 -6.81 -13.90 19.11
C LYS A 245 -6.34 -12.45 19.03
N LEU A 246 -5.24 -12.18 18.33
CA LEU A 246 -4.77 -10.81 18.09
C LEU A 246 -5.83 -9.99 17.35
N HIS A 247 -6.41 -10.57 16.27
CA HIS A 247 -7.53 -9.95 15.56
C HIS A 247 -8.67 -9.58 16.52
N SER A 248 -9.06 -10.47 17.43
CA SER A 248 -10.13 -10.22 18.39
C SER A 248 -9.84 -9.09 19.39
N PHE A 249 -8.59 -8.81 19.72
CA PHE A 249 -8.20 -7.65 20.50
C PHE A 249 -8.26 -6.36 19.70
N ARG A 250 -7.88 -6.39 18.40
CA ARG A 250 -8.01 -5.26 17.50
C ARG A 250 -9.47 -4.88 17.25
N GLU A 251 -10.39 -5.85 17.11
CA GLU A 251 -11.83 -5.59 16.96
C GLU A 251 -12.42 -4.75 18.12
N GLN A 252 -11.83 -4.80 19.29
CA GLN A 252 -12.26 -4.04 20.46
C GLN A 252 -11.71 -2.60 20.48
N ARG A 253 -10.84 -2.23 19.54
CA ARG A 253 -10.21 -0.90 19.51
C ARG A 253 -11.09 0.12 18.77
N ASN A 254 -10.95 1.37 19.21
CA ASN A 254 -11.63 2.48 18.58
C ASN A 254 -11.24 2.61 17.10
N HIS A 255 -12.21 2.83 16.24
CA HIS A 255 -12.02 3.09 14.82
C HIS A 255 -11.49 1.91 13.99
N PHE A 256 -11.35 0.71 14.53
CA PHE A 256 -10.92 -0.47 13.80
C PHE A 256 -11.88 -0.82 12.67
N LYS A 257 -11.35 -1.22 11.50
CA LYS A 257 -12.10 -1.54 10.28
C LYS A 257 -11.71 -2.87 9.64
N GLY A 258 -10.70 -3.54 10.16
CA GLY A 258 -10.16 -4.81 9.66
C GLY A 258 -8.64 -4.84 9.73
N ASP A 259 -8.04 -5.98 9.43
CA ASP A 259 -6.60 -6.09 9.37
C ASP A 259 -6.03 -5.35 8.15
N SER A 260 -4.81 -4.81 8.27
CA SER A 260 -4.11 -4.16 7.15
C SER A 260 -3.44 -5.16 6.21
N PHE A 261 -3.17 -6.36 6.69
CA PHE A 261 -2.72 -7.54 5.94
C PHE A 261 -2.94 -8.80 6.78
N THR A 262 -2.78 -9.98 6.16
CA THR A 262 -2.86 -11.26 6.89
C THR A 262 -1.72 -11.33 7.90
N ALA A 263 -2.05 -11.42 9.18
CA ALA A 263 -1.05 -11.46 10.25
C ALA A 263 -0.06 -12.61 10.09
N ILE A 264 1.22 -12.31 10.24
CA ILE A 264 2.33 -13.26 10.23
C ILE A 264 2.66 -13.58 11.69
N ILE A 265 2.07 -14.64 12.22
CA ILE A 265 2.46 -15.20 13.53
C ILE A 265 3.27 -16.45 13.24
N ALA A 266 4.59 -16.39 13.44
CA ALA A 266 5.51 -17.42 12.99
C ALA A 266 6.44 -17.86 14.12
N TYR A 267 6.40 -19.15 14.48
CA TYR A 267 7.19 -19.73 15.54
C TYR A 267 8.41 -20.44 14.95
N ARG A 268 9.59 -20.19 15.53
CA ARG A 268 10.87 -20.83 15.16
C ARG A 268 11.19 -20.69 13.66
N ASP A 269 11.36 -21.81 12.99
CA ASP A 269 11.75 -21.93 11.57
C ASP A 269 10.68 -21.44 10.59
N ASN A 270 9.41 -21.41 10.96
CA ASN A 270 8.36 -20.76 10.16
C ASN A 270 8.65 -19.28 9.94
N ALA A 271 9.28 -18.61 10.90
CA ALA A 271 9.66 -17.21 10.82
C ALA A 271 10.78 -16.94 9.79
N ALA A 272 11.48 -17.96 9.30
CA ALA A 272 12.42 -17.81 8.19
C ALA A 272 11.72 -17.52 6.85
N MET A 273 10.42 -17.77 6.74
CA MET A 273 9.59 -17.39 5.61
C MET A 273 9.03 -15.99 5.86
N MET A 274 9.56 -14.99 5.17
CA MET A 274 9.24 -13.55 5.39
C MET A 274 7.74 -13.21 5.29
N HIS A 275 6.98 -13.95 4.47
CA HIS A 275 5.54 -13.81 4.29
C HIS A 275 4.79 -15.09 4.71
N TYR A 276 5.18 -15.66 5.85
CA TYR A 276 4.48 -16.81 6.42
C TYR A 276 3.03 -16.43 6.71
N ALA A 277 2.11 -17.32 6.42
CA ALA A 277 0.69 -17.16 6.78
C ALA A 277 0.25 -18.38 7.57
N PRO A 278 -0.11 -18.24 8.85
CA PRO A 278 -0.62 -19.35 9.64
C PRO A 278 -1.94 -19.87 9.05
N LYS A 279 -2.13 -21.18 9.09
CA LYS A 279 -3.32 -21.85 8.54
C LYS A 279 -4.06 -22.60 9.63
N THR A 280 -5.35 -22.79 9.43
CA THR A 280 -6.19 -23.60 10.35
C THR A 280 -5.61 -24.98 10.60
N GLU A 281 -5.02 -25.61 9.56
CA GLU A 281 -4.36 -26.89 9.65
C GLU A 281 -2.87 -26.75 9.35
N GLY A 282 -2.03 -27.38 10.16
CA GLY A 282 -0.57 -27.45 9.96
C GLY A 282 0.22 -26.28 10.58
N SER A 283 -0.41 -25.33 11.26
CA SER A 283 0.29 -24.31 12.04
C SER A 283 1.03 -24.93 13.24
N ALA A 284 2.22 -24.45 13.52
CA ALA A 284 2.99 -24.92 14.65
C ALA A 284 2.33 -24.56 16.00
N VAL A 285 2.55 -25.40 17.00
CA VAL A 285 2.23 -25.08 18.39
C VAL A 285 3.34 -24.22 18.96
N ILE A 286 2.96 -23.10 19.58
CA ILE A 286 3.89 -22.19 20.25
C ILE A 286 4.34 -22.81 21.57
N GLU A 287 5.63 -23.05 21.71
CA GLU A 287 6.24 -23.61 22.92
C GLU A 287 7.03 -22.55 23.70
N ARG A 288 7.39 -22.85 24.94
CA ARG A 288 8.20 -21.95 25.77
C ARG A 288 9.69 -22.07 25.49
N SER A 289 10.06 -21.89 24.20
CA SER A 289 11.43 -21.92 23.70
C SER A 289 11.56 -21.09 22.44
N HIS A 290 12.78 -20.71 22.06
CA HIS A 290 13.05 -19.98 20.82
C HIS A 290 12.27 -18.67 20.63
N PHE A 291 12.08 -18.23 19.40
CA PHE A 291 11.40 -17.00 19.03
C PHE A 291 9.99 -17.23 18.47
N LEU A 292 9.10 -16.29 18.78
CA LEU A 292 7.86 -16.03 18.07
C LEU A 292 8.00 -14.67 17.39
N LEU A 293 7.87 -14.63 16.08
CA LEU A 293 7.74 -13.43 15.29
C LEU A 293 6.24 -13.14 15.09
N ASN A 294 5.82 -11.93 15.42
CA ASN A 294 4.50 -11.39 15.11
C ASN A 294 4.68 -10.13 14.27
N ASP A 295 4.20 -10.19 13.03
CA ASP A 295 4.14 -9.09 12.10
C ASP A 295 2.69 -8.92 11.66
N SER A 296 2.09 -7.81 12.00
CA SER A 296 0.66 -7.59 11.86
C SER A 296 0.28 -6.11 11.95
N GLY A 297 -0.90 -5.79 11.49
CA GLY A 297 -1.41 -4.44 11.56
C GLY A 297 -2.91 -4.35 11.32
N GLY A 298 -3.48 -3.18 11.53
CA GLY A 298 -4.90 -2.90 11.36
C GLY A 298 -5.20 -1.68 10.50
N GLN A 299 -6.36 -1.70 9.89
CA GLN A 299 -6.99 -0.53 9.26
C GLN A 299 -7.86 0.17 10.31
N TYR A 300 -7.60 1.43 10.54
CA TYR A 300 -8.36 2.31 11.43
C TYR A 300 -8.85 3.52 10.63
N LEU A 301 -9.97 4.14 11.01
CA LEU A 301 -10.35 5.44 10.41
C LEU A 301 -9.25 6.50 10.55
N THR A 302 -8.37 6.29 11.52
CA THR A 302 -7.24 7.16 11.86
C THR A 302 -5.92 6.76 11.21
N GLY A 303 -5.88 5.70 10.39
CA GLY A 303 -4.67 5.30 9.67
C GLY A 303 -4.55 3.81 9.44
N THR A 304 -3.43 3.40 8.89
CA THR A 304 -3.02 2.01 8.67
C THR A 304 -1.83 1.71 9.54
N THR A 305 -1.83 0.59 10.26
CA THR A 305 -0.68 0.17 11.07
C THR A 305 0.04 -1.03 10.46
N ASP A 306 1.33 -1.10 10.76
CA ASP A 306 2.26 -2.14 10.35
C ASP A 306 3.36 -2.23 11.42
N THR A 307 3.46 -3.37 12.10
CA THR A 307 4.38 -3.52 13.24
C THR A 307 4.84 -4.96 13.38
N THR A 308 6.15 -5.15 13.45
CA THR A 308 6.73 -6.45 13.78
C THR A 308 7.42 -6.43 15.14
N ARG A 309 7.18 -7.48 15.92
CA ARG A 309 7.95 -7.81 17.14
C ARG A 309 8.34 -9.27 17.13
N THR A 310 9.58 -9.54 17.54
CA THR A 310 10.07 -10.89 17.77
C THR A 310 10.30 -11.10 19.26
N PHE A 311 9.63 -12.08 19.84
CA PHE A 311 9.65 -12.35 21.28
C PHE A 311 10.42 -13.65 21.59
N ALA A 312 11.26 -13.61 22.61
CA ALA A 312 11.83 -14.81 23.22
C ALA A 312 10.74 -15.52 24.03
N MET A 313 10.33 -16.70 23.57
CA MET A 313 9.34 -17.54 24.26
C MET A 313 9.97 -18.36 25.39
N GLY A 314 11.29 -18.44 25.45
CA GLY A 314 12.04 -19.16 26.47
C GLY A 314 13.55 -19.08 26.23
N GLU A 315 14.25 -20.20 26.45
CA GLU A 315 15.69 -20.25 26.23
C GLU A 315 16.05 -20.06 24.74
N LEU A 316 17.08 -19.28 24.50
CA LEU A 316 17.61 -18.96 23.17
C LEU A 316 19.03 -19.49 23.03
N THR A 317 19.39 -19.89 21.82
CA THR A 317 20.76 -20.17 21.43
C THR A 317 21.61 -18.90 21.36
N ASP A 318 22.94 -19.04 21.39
CA ASP A 318 23.86 -17.89 21.22
C ASP A 318 23.71 -17.25 19.84
N GLU A 319 23.38 -18.03 18.81
CA GLU A 319 23.12 -17.53 17.46
C GLU A 319 21.86 -16.66 17.42
N GLU A 320 20.75 -17.13 17.97
CA GLU A 320 19.51 -16.37 18.08
C GLU A 320 19.72 -15.05 18.84
N ARG A 321 20.44 -15.06 19.96
CA ARG A 321 20.75 -13.84 20.73
C ARG A 321 21.60 -12.86 19.94
N ARG A 322 22.60 -13.34 19.20
CA ARG A 322 23.45 -12.54 18.31
C ARG A 322 22.57 -11.87 17.24
N ASP A 323 21.77 -12.65 16.54
CA ASP A 323 21.00 -12.21 15.39
C ASP A 323 19.91 -11.21 15.81
N TYR A 324 19.22 -11.47 16.91
CA TYR A 324 18.27 -10.51 17.50
C TYR A 324 18.94 -9.18 17.85
N THR A 325 20.11 -9.22 18.46
CA THR A 325 20.87 -8.02 18.82
C THR A 325 21.28 -7.23 17.59
N LEU A 326 21.68 -7.90 16.51
CA LEU A 326 22.07 -7.25 15.24
C LEU A 326 20.87 -6.61 14.54
N VAL A 327 19.72 -7.27 14.50
CA VAL A 327 18.49 -6.70 13.95
C VAL A 327 18.07 -5.47 14.76
N LEU A 328 18.06 -5.54 16.09
CA LEU A 328 17.73 -4.40 16.94
C LEU A 328 18.69 -3.22 16.72
N LYS A 329 20.00 -3.46 16.61
CA LYS A 329 20.99 -2.41 16.28
C LYS A 329 20.72 -1.78 14.92
N SER A 330 20.26 -2.56 13.93
CA SER A 330 19.90 -2.08 12.60
C SER A 330 18.69 -1.14 12.65
N VAL A 331 17.65 -1.51 13.39
CA VAL A 331 16.47 -0.66 13.62
C VAL A 331 16.85 0.64 14.30
N ILE A 332 17.65 0.58 15.39
CA ILE A 332 18.08 1.77 16.13
C ILE A 332 18.91 2.69 15.21
N ALA A 333 19.83 2.15 14.43
CA ALA A 333 20.67 2.94 13.54
C ALA A 333 19.85 3.72 12.50
N MET A 334 18.79 3.14 11.97
CA MET A 334 17.89 3.81 11.03
C MET A 334 16.96 4.79 11.75
N SER A 335 16.31 4.36 12.84
CA SER A 335 15.32 5.18 13.56
C SER A 335 15.93 6.45 14.18
N THR A 336 17.24 6.47 14.41
CA THR A 336 17.98 7.64 14.92
C THR A 336 18.71 8.41 13.82
N ALA A 337 18.48 8.07 12.56
CA ALA A 337 19.17 8.71 11.44
C ALA A 337 18.76 10.19 11.30
N VAL A 338 19.78 11.05 11.15
CA VAL A 338 19.59 12.42 10.68
C VAL A 338 20.19 12.50 9.27
N PHE A 339 19.43 13.03 8.32
CA PHE A 339 19.82 13.07 6.93
C PHE A 339 19.49 14.41 6.28
N LYS A 340 20.24 14.74 5.24
CA LYS A 340 20.10 16.02 4.55
C LYS A 340 18.97 15.95 3.52
N GLU A 341 18.31 17.08 3.29
CA GLU A 341 17.35 17.27 2.19
C GLU A 341 17.92 16.75 0.86
N GLY A 342 17.09 16.05 0.12
CA GLY A 342 17.45 15.38 -1.15
C GLY A 342 17.94 13.96 -1.01
N MET A 343 18.08 13.44 0.23
CA MET A 343 18.38 12.03 0.47
C MET A 343 17.23 11.13 0.00
N THR A 344 17.59 9.98 -0.55
CA THR A 344 16.64 8.92 -0.94
C THR A 344 16.67 7.77 0.07
N GLY A 345 15.62 6.98 0.11
CA GLY A 345 15.59 5.80 0.97
C GLY A 345 16.71 4.80 0.69
N TYR A 346 17.09 4.64 -0.59
CA TYR A 346 18.24 3.82 -0.98
C TYR A 346 19.55 4.25 -0.33
N GLY A 347 19.78 5.57 -0.18
CA GLY A 347 20.97 6.08 0.49
C GLY A 347 21.00 5.80 1.99
N LEU A 348 19.83 5.65 2.63
CA LEU A 348 19.73 5.35 4.05
C LEU A 348 19.75 3.84 4.36
N ASP A 349 19.41 2.97 3.41
CA ASP A 349 19.37 1.50 3.57
C ASP A 349 20.68 0.94 4.15
N ILE A 350 21.82 1.55 3.80
CA ILE A 350 23.13 1.16 4.32
C ILE A 350 23.24 1.26 5.86
N LEU A 351 22.46 2.10 6.52
CA LEU A 351 22.48 2.22 7.97
C LEU A 351 22.01 0.92 8.66
N CYS A 352 21.05 0.23 8.07
CA CYS A 352 20.61 -1.08 8.54
C CYS A 352 21.59 -2.19 8.08
N ARG A 353 21.84 -2.30 6.77
CA ARG A 353 22.66 -3.39 6.21
C ARG A 353 24.09 -3.34 6.69
N GLY A 354 24.66 -2.15 6.86
CA GLY A 354 26.03 -1.97 7.33
C GLY A 354 26.29 -2.53 8.73
N VAL A 355 25.26 -2.68 9.57
CA VAL A 355 25.36 -3.37 10.86
C VAL A 355 25.60 -4.87 10.63
N LEU A 356 24.82 -5.49 9.76
CA LEU A 356 24.85 -6.93 9.47
C LEU A 356 26.09 -7.31 8.66
N TRP A 357 26.49 -6.53 7.69
CA TRP A 357 27.64 -6.80 6.83
C TRP A 357 28.96 -6.94 7.58
N LYS A 358 29.11 -6.28 8.75
CA LYS A 358 30.27 -6.46 9.64
C LYS A 358 30.42 -7.90 10.15
N TYR A 359 29.32 -8.66 10.09
CA TYR A 359 29.27 -10.07 10.53
C TYR A 359 29.07 -11.04 9.36
N GLY A 360 29.15 -10.55 8.11
CA GLY A 360 28.95 -11.36 6.92
C GLY A 360 27.48 -11.78 6.71
N LEU A 361 26.54 -11.07 7.34
CA LEU A 361 25.10 -11.32 7.25
C LEU A 361 24.41 -10.26 6.38
N ASP A 362 23.29 -10.62 5.76
CA ASP A 362 22.40 -9.71 5.00
C ASP A 362 21.01 -10.32 4.93
N TYR A 363 20.03 -9.52 4.48
CA TYR A 363 18.67 -9.97 4.18
C TYR A 363 18.28 -9.64 2.73
N ARG A 364 17.36 -10.44 2.15
CA ARG A 364 16.98 -10.39 0.74
C ARG A 364 15.68 -9.58 0.46
N CYS A 365 15.06 -9.03 1.51
CA CYS A 365 13.90 -8.16 1.41
C CYS A 365 14.30 -6.67 1.42
N GLY A 366 13.31 -5.79 1.25
CA GLY A 366 13.47 -4.36 1.49
C GLY A 366 13.71 -4.06 2.97
N THR A 367 14.29 -2.91 3.26
CA THR A 367 14.48 -2.43 4.64
C THR A 367 13.24 -1.68 5.14
N GLY A 368 12.34 -1.32 4.23
CA GLY A 368 11.09 -0.66 4.56
C GLY A 368 10.42 -0.04 3.34
N HIS A 369 9.14 0.20 3.46
CA HIS A 369 8.26 0.71 2.43
C HIS A 369 7.41 1.87 2.96
N GLY A 370 6.75 2.62 2.06
CA GLY A 370 5.76 3.59 2.46
C GLY A 370 4.48 2.93 2.95
N VAL A 371 3.76 3.61 3.85
CA VAL A 371 2.48 3.16 4.41
C VAL A 371 1.37 4.11 4.01
N GLY A 372 0.23 3.56 3.60
CA GLY A 372 -0.98 4.32 3.27
C GLY A 372 -1.69 4.88 4.50
N TYR A 373 -2.62 5.78 4.28
CA TYR A 373 -3.49 6.31 5.33
C TYR A 373 -4.91 5.76 5.15
N MET A 374 -5.25 4.75 5.94
CA MET A 374 -6.45 3.95 5.74
C MET A 374 -6.56 3.48 4.27
N LEU A 375 -5.45 2.95 3.76
CA LEU A 375 -5.24 2.44 2.40
C LEU A 375 -4.29 1.23 2.44
N GLY A 376 -3.61 0.92 1.34
CA GLY A 376 -2.67 -0.19 1.31
C GLY A 376 -1.54 -0.04 2.33
N VAL A 377 -1.20 -1.13 3.02
CA VAL A 377 -0.06 -1.16 3.92
C VAL A 377 1.23 -0.85 3.17
N HIS A 378 1.40 -1.41 1.96
CA HIS A 378 2.47 -1.06 1.04
C HIS A 378 2.03 0.10 0.13
N GLU A 379 2.53 1.29 0.38
CA GLU A 379 2.21 2.48 -0.42
C GLU A 379 3.48 3.19 -0.90
N GLY A 380 3.67 3.26 -2.23
CA GLY A 380 4.71 4.08 -2.85
C GLY A 380 4.28 5.57 -2.98
N PRO A 381 5.16 6.41 -3.54
CA PRO A 381 6.38 6.05 -4.27
C PRO A 381 7.64 5.87 -3.42
N GLN A 382 7.62 6.29 -2.14
CA GLN A 382 8.79 6.18 -1.25
C GLN A 382 8.98 4.75 -0.73
N SER A 383 10.22 4.36 -0.56
CA SER A 383 10.65 3.17 0.18
C SER A 383 12.13 3.30 0.56
N LEU A 384 12.61 2.52 1.51
CA LEU A 384 14.03 2.50 1.88
C LEU A 384 14.92 1.80 0.83
N GLY A 385 14.34 1.22 -0.22
CA GLY A 385 15.07 0.69 -1.39
C GLY A 385 14.98 1.54 -2.65
N ASN A 386 14.18 2.62 -2.66
CA ASN A 386 13.98 3.45 -3.84
C ASN A 386 15.09 4.50 -3.98
N LYS A 387 15.74 4.53 -5.15
CA LYS A 387 16.84 5.46 -5.48
C LYS A 387 16.37 6.76 -6.16
N ASP A 388 15.14 6.80 -6.65
CA ASP A 388 14.66 7.90 -7.49
C ASP A 388 13.81 8.90 -6.69
N ILE A 389 13.21 8.46 -5.57
CA ILE A 389 12.34 9.28 -4.73
C ILE A 389 13.10 9.86 -3.54
N LYS A 390 13.15 11.17 -3.47
CA LYS A 390 13.70 11.90 -2.33
C LYS A 390 12.71 11.87 -1.18
N LEU A 391 13.20 11.58 0.01
CA LEU A 391 12.39 11.63 1.22
C LEU A 391 12.02 13.07 1.55
N GLN A 392 10.75 13.27 1.94
CA GLN A 392 10.18 14.58 2.23
C GLN A 392 9.37 14.51 3.53
N GLU A 393 9.21 15.64 4.19
CA GLU A 393 8.36 15.78 5.38
C GLU A 393 6.95 15.25 5.14
N GLY A 394 6.42 14.51 6.11
CA GLY A 394 5.11 13.87 6.05
C GLY A 394 5.10 12.50 5.36
N MET A 395 6.21 12.05 4.79
CA MET A 395 6.30 10.66 4.31
C MET A 395 6.37 9.70 5.49
N VAL A 396 5.55 8.63 5.40
CA VAL A 396 5.51 7.55 6.38
C VAL A 396 6.18 6.33 5.78
N LEU A 397 7.08 5.70 6.52
CA LEU A 397 7.83 4.51 6.09
C LEU A 397 7.97 3.50 7.23
N THR A 398 7.99 2.22 6.90
CA THR A 398 8.43 1.17 7.81
C THR A 398 9.96 1.13 7.90
N ILE A 399 10.48 0.64 9.01
CA ILE A 399 11.89 0.33 9.27
C ILE A 399 11.93 -1.08 9.82
N GLU A 400 12.22 -2.06 8.96
CA GLU A 400 11.96 -3.49 9.19
C GLU A 400 13.13 -4.42 8.76
N PRO A 401 14.36 -4.13 9.14
CA PRO A 401 15.46 -5.07 8.87
C PRO A 401 15.22 -6.41 9.55
N GLY A 402 15.74 -7.49 8.97
CA GLY A 402 15.58 -8.82 9.53
C GLY A 402 16.77 -9.74 9.27
N ILE A 403 16.76 -10.91 9.92
CA ILE A 403 17.63 -12.06 9.63
C ILE A 403 16.73 -13.29 9.52
N TYR A 404 16.92 -14.05 8.45
CA TYR A 404 16.08 -15.20 8.12
C TYR A 404 16.96 -16.39 7.80
N THR A 405 17.03 -17.36 8.74
CA THR A 405 17.86 -18.55 8.65
C THR A 405 16.99 -19.77 8.43
N GLU A 406 16.97 -20.27 7.19
CA GLU A 406 16.17 -21.42 6.78
C GLU A 406 16.39 -22.63 7.71
N GLY A 407 15.31 -23.23 8.17
CA GLY A 407 15.32 -24.38 9.09
C GLY A 407 15.74 -24.04 10.52
N SER A 408 15.85 -22.77 10.89
CA SER A 408 16.25 -22.33 12.23
C SER A 408 15.30 -21.25 12.79
N HIS A 409 15.45 -20.01 12.37
CA HIS A 409 14.68 -18.87 12.91
C HIS A 409 14.56 -17.71 11.92
N GLY A 410 13.56 -16.88 12.12
CA GLY A 410 13.43 -15.55 11.52
C GLY A 410 13.27 -14.49 12.61
N ILE A 411 13.90 -13.35 12.39
CA ILE A 411 13.86 -12.21 13.30
C ILE A 411 13.62 -10.97 12.46
N ARG A 412 12.54 -10.26 12.75
CA ARG A 412 12.25 -8.90 12.25
C ARG A 412 11.84 -8.05 13.45
N THR A 413 12.33 -6.85 13.51
CA THR A 413 11.84 -5.81 14.41
C THR A 413 11.53 -4.60 13.57
N GLU A 414 10.34 -4.08 13.72
CA GLU A 414 9.83 -3.04 12.85
C GLU A 414 9.17 -1.90 13.63
N ASN A 415 9.43 -0.70 13.19
CA ASN A 415 8.66 0.48 13.53
C ASN A 415 8.25 1.21 12.26
N THR A 416 7.07 1.80 12.27
CA THR A 416 6.70 2.81 11.28
C THR A 416 7.13 4.18 11.78
N ALA A 417 7.72 4.96 10.91
CA ALA A 417 8.26 6.29 11.21
C ALA A 417 7.75 7.34 10.23
N VAL A 418 7.65 8.58 10.69
CA VAL A 418 7.30 9.75 9.87
C VAL A 418 8.54 10.58 9.65
N VAL A 419 8.79 11.00 8.42
CA VAL A 419 9.85 11.96 8.10
C VAL A 419 9.43 13.34 8.59
N VAL A 420 10.25 13.93 9.47
CA VAL A 420 10.02 15.28 10.02
C VAL A 420 11.20 16.20 9.76
N LYS A 421 10.93 17.49 9.65
CA LYS A 421 11.99 18.49 9.56
C LYS A 421 12.75 18.59 10.87
N GLY A 422 14.08 18.51 10.74
CA GLY A 422 15.02 18.83 11.78
C GLY A 422 15.61 20.23 11.63
N GLU A 423 16.83 20.39 12.11
CA GLU A 423 17.54 21.66 12.09
C GLU A 423 17.88 22.11 10.65
N LYS A 424 17.81 23.41 10.41
CA LYS A 424 18.36 24.05 9.21
C LYS A 424 19.69 24.75 9.57
N THR A 425 20.77 24.31 8.95
CA THR A 425 22.12 24.84 9.17
C THR A 425 22.65 25.57 7.92
N GLU A 426 23.88 26.05 7.96
CA GLU A 426 24.59 26.58 6.79
C GLU A 426 24.76 25.54 5.67
N TYR A 427 24.71 24.24 6.01
CA TYR A 427 24.80 23.11 5.07
C TYR A 427 23.45 22.73 4.43
N GLY A 428 22.33 23.32 4.85
CA GLY A 428 20.98 23.11 4.32
C GLY A 428 20.00 22.58 5.35
N GLN A 429 18.84 22.13 4.87
CA GLN A 429 17.79 21.51 5.70
C GLN A 429 18.16 20.07 6.01
N PHE A 430 17.97 19.65 7.26
CA PHE A 430 18.06 18.28 7.71
C PHE A 430 16.68 17.73 8.08
N TYR A 431 16.55 16.41 7.99
CA TYR A 431 15.37 15.63 8.35
C TYR A 431 15.78 14.51 9.30
N HIS A 432 14.80 13.93 10.00
CA HIS A 432 14.94 12.72 10.82
C HIS A 432 13.61 11.94 10.83
N PHE A 433 13.61 10.79 11.45
CA PHE A 433 12.41 9.97 11.67
C PHE A 433 11.79 10.23 13.05
#